data_37ae68929989e73d1d5fad1a63bfd362
#
_entry.id   37ae68929989e73d1d5fad1a63bfd362
#
_cell.length_a   1.000
_cell.length_b   1.000
_cell.length_c   1.000
_cell.angle_alpha   90.00
_cell.angle_beta   90.00
_cell.angle_gamma   90.00
#
_symmetry.space_group_name_H-M   'P 1'
#
loop_
_entity.id
_entity.type
_entity.pdbx_description
1 polymer ?
#
loop_
_entity_poly.entity_id
_entity_poly.type
_entity_poly.pdbx_seq_one_letter_code
_entity_poly.pdbx_strand_id
1 'polypeptide(L)'
;MGAKLNETRVVIQTTEAVCETLKRAIISRNADLATSCYAEDVELVIVNRNYPPSQALVRRGRAAAQELWRDICSKEMTHSITATVVGKDNFAIREDCFYTSGGRVMAHILAELRDGLIVRHFSVDAWDE
;
A
#
# COMPACT_ATOMS: atom_id res chain seq x y z
N MET A 1 11.58 -35.77 18.57
CA MET A 1 11.50 -35.12 18.34
C MET A 1 11.11 -34.39 17.69
N GLY A 2 10.88 -34.27 17.45
CA GLY A 2 10.59 -33.58 16.87
C GLY A 2 10.47 -32.60 16.70
N ALA A 3 10.36 -32.29 17.07
CA ALA A 3 10.11 -31.22 16.99
C ALA A 3 10.74 -30.54 16.22
N LYS A 4 11.16 -30.46 15.87
CA LYS A 4 11.73 -29.75 15.25
C LYS A 4 11.37 -29.25 14.31
N LEU A 5 11.00 -29.19 13.94
CA LEU A 5 10.83 -28.74 13.02
C LEU A 5 10.08 -27.86 12.76
N ASN A 6 9.46 -27.66 12.97
CA ASN A 6 8.65 -26.84 12.87
C ASN A 6 8.93 -25.59 12.93
N GLU A 7 9.71 -25.33 13.35
CA GLU A 7 10.15 -24.07 13.55
C GLU A 7 10.32 -23.26 12.35
N THR A 8 10.38 -23.82 11.23
CA THR A 8 10.49 -23.07 9.99
C THR A 8 9.15 -22.89 9.31
N ARG A 9 8.08 -23.04 10.06
CA ARG A 9 6.75 -22.86 9.49
C ARG A 9 6.55 -21.43 9.05
N VAL A 10 6.17 -21.26 7.80
CA VAL A 10 5.84 -19.94 7.23
C VAL A 10 4.35 -19.72 7.40
N VAL A 11 3.99 -18.62 8.03
CA VAL A 11 2.59 -18.23 8.17
C VAL A 11 2.26 -17.22 7.08
N ILE A 12 1.39 -17.62 6.17
CA ILE A 12 0.95 -16.76 5.10
C ILE A 12 -0.25 -15.95 5.60
N GLN A 13 -0.15 -14.63 5.51
CA GLN A 13 -1.22 -13.75 5.93
C GLN A 13 -2.39 -13.84 4.96
N THR A 14 -3.61 -13.69 5.49
CA THR A 14 -4.79 -13.60 4.63
C THR A 14 -4.82 -12.26 3.94
N THR A 15 -5.54 -12.18 2.83
CA THR A 15 -5.73 -10.92 2.11
C THR A 15 -6.32 -9.86 3.04
N GLU A 16 -7.31 -10.25 3.83
CA GLU A 16 -7.94 -9.34 4.78
C GLU A 16 -6.93 -8.82 5.81
N ALA A 17 -6.08 -9.70 6.33
CA ALA A 17 -5.08 -9.29 7.32
C ALA A 17 -4.07 -8.30 6.74
N VAL A 18 -3.63 -8.53 5.51
CA VAL A 18 -2.70 -7.62 4.84
C VAL A 18 -3.36 -6.27 4.60
N CYS A 19 -4.63 -6.29 4.18
CA CYS A 19 -5.40 -5.05 3.99
C CYS A 19 -5.48 -4.25 5.28
N GLU A 20 -5.81 -4.93 6.40
CA GLU A 20 -5.90 -4.25 7.70
C GLU A 20 -4.55 -3.70 8.15
N THR A 21 -3.47 -4.43 7.90
CA THR A 21 -2.14 -3.96 8.24
C THR A 21 -1.77 -2.70 7.45
N LEU A 22 -2.06 -2.72 6.14
CA LEU A 22 -1.76 -1.55 5.31
C LEU A 22 -2.59 -0.34 5.73
N LYS A 23 -3.89 -0.52 6.03
CA LYS A 23 -4.72 0.57 6.51
C LYS A 23 -4.16 1.18 7.80
N ARG A 24 -3.76 0.33 8.74
CA ARG A 24 -3.20 0.79 10.01
C ARG A 24 -1.89 1.54 9.78
N ALA A 25 -1.06 1.05 8.86
CA ALA A 25 0.20 1.71 8.52
C ALA A 25 -0.03 3.10 7.92
N ILE A 26 -1.02 3.22 7.04
CA ILE A 26 -1.37 4.49 6.41
C ILE A 26 -1.83 5.50 7.47
N ILE A 27 -2.77 5.11 8.31
CA ILE A 27 -3.35 6.01 9.31
C ILE A 27 -2.28 6.46 10.32
N SER A 28 -1.40 5.55 10.71
CA SER A 28 -0.35 5.86 11.69
C SER A 28 0.91 6.44 11.06
N ARG A 29 0.95 6.57 9.74
CA ARG A 29 2.10 7.09 9.01
C ARG A 29 3.36 6.26 9.29
N ASN A 30 3.21 4.95 9.27
CA ASN A 30 4.30 4.00 9.54
C ASN A 30 4.76 3.38 8.23
N ALA A 31 5.79 3.97 7.63
CA ALA A 31 6.28 3.54 6.33
C ALA A 31 6.84 2.12 6.35
N ASP A 32 7.51 1.74 7.42
CA ASP A 32 8.10 0.40 7.53
C ASP A 32 7.02 -0.68 7.60
N LEU A 33 5.96 -0.40 8.35
CA LEU A 33 4.82 -1.32 8.44
C LEU A 33 4.13 -1.45 7.09
N ALA A 34 3.94 -0.34 6.38
CA ALA A 34 3.36 -0.36 5.03
C ALA A 34 4.24 -1.20 4.09
N THR A 35 5.54 -0.97 4.12
CA THR A 35 6.49 -1.68 3.26
C THR A 35 6.45 -3.19 3.51
N SER A 36 6.22 -3.61 4.75
CA SER A 36 6.17 -5.03 5.10
C SER A 36 5.05 -5.79 4.40
N CYS A 37 4.06 -5.08 3.86
CA CYS A 37 2.95 -5.71 3.13
C CYS A 37 3.31 -6.09 1.70
N TYR A 38 4.47 -5.67 1.19
CA TYR A 38 4.83 -5.80 -0.22
C TYR A 38 5.84 -6.92 -0.46
N ALA A 39 5.66 -7.63 -1.57
CA ALA A 39 6.59 -8.67 -1.99
C ALA A 39 7.87 -8.04 -2.53
N GLU A 40 8.94 -8.83 -2.58
CA GLU A 40 10.22 -8.35 -3.08
C GLU A 40 10.16 -7.94 -4.55
N ASP A 41 9.31 -8.61 -5.32
CA ASP A 41 9.18 -8.38 -6.76
C ASP A 41 7.94 -7.56 -7.11
N VAL A 42 7.43 -6.78 -6.18
CA VAL A 42 6.22 -6.00 -6.43
C VAL A 42 6.38 -5.02 -7.59
N GLU A 43 5.30 -4.84 -8.33
CA GLU A 43 5.21 -3.79 -9.35
C GLU A 43 4.26 -2.71 -8.86
N LEU A 44 4.73 -1.46 -8.89
CA LEU A 44 3.92 -0.30 -8.53
C LEU A 44 3.59 0.47 -9.80
N VAL A 45 2.32 0.77 -9.99
CA VAL A 45 1.84 1.60 -11.10
C VAL A 45 1.06 2.75 -10.50
N ILE A 46 1.52 3.96 -10.75
CA ILE A 46 0.97 5.16 -10.12
C ILE A 46 0.52 6.13 -11.20
N VAL A 47 -0.73 6.56 -11.09
CA VAL A 47 -1.34 7.53 -12.00
C VAL A 47 -1.75 8.75 -11.18
N ASN A 48 -1.34 9.92 -11.62
CA ASN A 48 -1.75 11.19 -11.02
C ASN A 48 -1.55 12.28 -12.06
N ARG A 49 -1.68 13.56 -11.66
CA ARG A 49 -1.58 14.64 -12.62
C ARG A 49 -0.20 14.78 -13.26
N ASN A 50 0.85 14.29 -12.57
CA ASN A 50 2.20 14.31 -13.13
C ASN A 50 2.49 13.09 -13.99
N TYR A 51 1.73 12.02 -13.81
CA TYR A 51 1.89 10.75 -14.51
C TYR A 51 0.52 10.30 -15.01
N PRO A 52 0.09 10.84 -16.17
CA PRO A 52 -1.25 10.52 -16.70
C PRO A 52 -1.33 9.05 -17.14
N PRO A 53 -2.53 8.53 -17.36
CA PRO A 53 -2.72 7.09 -17.61
C PRO A 53 -1.83 6.49 -18.69
N SER A 54 -1.58 7.22 -19.77
CA SER A 54 -0.74 6.71 -20.85
C SER A 54 0.75 6.81 -20.55
N GLN A 55 1.11 7.46 -19.45
CA GLN A 55 2.51 7.66 -19.03
C GLN A 55 2.63 7.45 -17.52
N ALA A 56 1.98 6.41 -17.02
CA ALA A 56 1.98 6.11 -15.59
C ALA A 56 3.42 5.88 -15.08
N LEU A 57 3.64 6.22 -13.83
CA LEU A 57 4.92 5.95 -13.19
C LEU A 57 4.94 4.48 -12.81
N VAL A 58 5.93 3.74 -13.31
CA VAL A 58 6.10 2.33 -13.00
C VAL A 58 7.40 2.16 -12.23
N ARG A 59 7.31 1.49 -11.07
CA ARG A 59 8.46 1.17 -10.24
C ARG A 59 8.38 -0.30 -9.84
N ARG A 60 9.51 -0.93 -9.60
CA ARG A 60 9.55 -2.34 -9.24
C ARG A 60 10.42 -2.57 -8.03
N GLY A 61 10.01 -3.54 -7.21
CA GLY A 61 10.77 -3.98 -6.06
C GLY A 61 10.28 -3.38 -4.75
N ARG A 62 10.54 -4.12 -3.67
CA ARG A 62 10.13 -3.66 -2.33
C ARG A 62 10.83 -2.35 -1.95
N ALA A 63 12.06 -2.13 -2.42
CA ALA A 63 12.74 -0.88 -2.16
C ALA A 63 11.98 0.31 -2.73
N ALA A 64 11.34 0.12 -3.89
CA ALA A 64 10.52 1.18 -4.48
C ALA A 64 9.27 1.44 -3.65
N ALA A 65 8.67 0.38 -3.11
CA ALA A 65 7.52 0.53 -2.20
C ALA A 65 7.94 1.26 -0.92
N GLN A 66 9.10 0.95 -0.38
CA GLN A 66 9.64 1.64 0.79
C GLN A 66 9.82 3.13 0.51
N GLU A 67 10.38 3.45 -0.64
CA GLU A 67 10.59 4.84 -1.05
C GLU A 67 9.28 5.59 -1.16
N LEU A 68 8.28 4.96 -1.77
CA LEU A 68 6.95 5.54 -1.91
C LEU A 68 6.35 5.86 -0.55
N TRP A 69 6.34 4.88 0.36
CA TRP A 69 5.71 5.07 1.66
C TRP A 69 6.49 6.02 2.56
N ARG A 70 7.81 6.03 2.47
CA ARG A 70 8.61 7.01 3.20
C ARG A 70 8.29 8.43 2.75
N ASP A 71 8.11 8.63 1.45
CA ASP A 71 7.74 9.93 0.93
C ASP A 71 6.35 10.34 1.43
N ILE A 72 5.37 9.44 1.29
CA ILE A 72 4.00 9.73 1.72
C ILE A 72 3.94 10.01 3.22
N CYS A 73 4.57 9.18 4.03
CA CYS A 73 4.50 9.29 5.49
C CYS A 73 5.31 10.47 6.04
N SER A 74 6.23 11.02 5.24
CA SER A 74 7.00 12.18 5.66
C SER A 74 6.22 13.48 5.57
N LYS A 75 5.14 13.49 4.82
CA LYS A 75 4.34 14.71 4.62
C LYS A 75 3.44 14.95 5.81
N GLU A 76 3.26 16.22 6.14
CA GLU A 76 2.38 16.60 7.26
C GLU A 76 0.95 16.60 6.78
N MET A 77 0.31 15.44 6.87
CA MET A 77 -1.07 15.26 6.47
C MET A 77 -1.71 14.19 7.33
N THR A 78 -3.02 14.26 7.44
CA THR A 78 -3.79 13.21 8.08
C THR A 78 -4.41 12.32 7.02
N HIS A 79 -4.55 11.06 7.32
CA HIS A 79 -5.11 10.07 6.39
C HIS A 79 -6.35 9.44 6.98
N SER A 80 -7.40 9.35 6.19
CA SER A 80 -8.64 8.67 6.55
C SER A 80 -8.94 7.61 5.53
N ILE A 81 -9.32 6.42 5.96
CA ILE A 81 -9.75 5.36 5.06
C ILE A 81 -11.27 5.44 4.98
N THR A 82 -11.80 5.75 3.80
CA THR A 82 -13.22 6.00 3.62
C THR A 82 -13.97 4.86 2.95
N ALA A 83 -13.26 3.91 2.34
CA ALA A 83 -13.89 2.73 1.74
C ALA A 83 -12.86 1.62 1.62
N THR A 84 -13.31 0.38 1.79
CA THR A 84 -12.46 -0.80 1.67
C THR A 84 -13.27 -1.92 1.05
N VAL A 85 -12.69 -2.61 0.08
CA VAL A 85 -13.27 -3.80 -0.52
C VAL A 85 -12.20 -4.87 -0.52
N VAL A 86 -12.54 -6.07 -0.04
CA VAL A 86 -11.58 -7.18 0.03
C VAL A 86 -12.10 -8.35 -0.78
N GLY A 87 -11.32 -8.81 -1.73
CA GLY A 87 -11.59 -10.01 -2.49
C GLY A 87 -10.73 -11.16 -2.02
N LYS A 88 -10.67 -12.22 -2.82
CA LYS A 88 -9.91 -13.41 -2.45
C LYS A 88 -8.41 -13.12 -2.41
N ASP A 89 -7.88 -12.52 -3.47
CA ASP A 89 -6.45 -12.26 -3.59
C ASP A 89 -6.19 -10.79 -3.96
N ASN A 90 -7.13 -9.91 -3.64
CA ASN A 90 -6.97 -8.49 -3.92
C ASN A 90 -7.81 -7.67 -2.94
N PHE A 91 -7.44 -6.40 -2.82
CA PHE A 91 -8.27 -5.46 -2.07
C PHE A 91 -8.13 -4.07 -2.67
N ALA A 92 -9.11 -3.24 -2.37
CA ALA A 92 -9.09 -1.83 -2.78
C ALA A 92 -9.37 -0.96 -1.58
N ILE A 93 -8.65 0.15 -1.51
CA ILE A 93 -8.80 1.13 -0.44
C ILE A 93 -8.98 2.50 -1.08
N ARG A 94 -9.90 3.27 -0.53
CA ARG A 94 -9.99 4.69 -0.85
C ARG A 94 -9.59 5.47 0.38
N GLU A 95 -8.64 6.40 0.21
CA GLU A 95 -8.23 7.25 1.32
C GLU A 95 -8.38 8.72 0.99
N ASP A 96 -8.70 9.51 2.00
CA ASP A 96 -8.73 10.95 1.93
C ASP A 96 -7.61 11.48 2.82
N CYS A 97 -6.79 12.35 2.27
CA CYS A 97 -5.66 12.92 2.97
C CYS A 97 -5.79 14.43 3.00
N PHE A 98 -5.49 15.02 4.15
CA PHE A 98 -5.60 16.45 4.35
C PHE A 98 -4.28 17.01 4.85
N TYR A 99 -3.73 17.97 4.13
CA TYR A 99 -2.53 18.68 4.58
C TYR A 99 -2.88 19.65 5.70
N THR A 100 -1.94 19.84 6.63
CA THR A 100 -2.14 20.80 7.69
C THR A 100 -2.24 22.24 7.16
N SER A 101 -1.62 22.48 6.01
CA SER A 101 -1.66 23.79 5.35
C SER A 101 -2.93 24.03 4.55
N GLY A 102 -3.83 23.06 4.52
CA GLY A 102 -5.00 23.05 3.65
C GLY A 102 -4.67 22.25 2.40
N GLY A 103 -5.65 21.90 1.63
CA GLY A 103 -5.47 21.05 0.47
C GLY A 103 -5.76 19.61 0.80
N ARG A 104 -6.16 18.88 -0.22
CA ARG A 104 -6.71 17.56 -0.07
C ARG A 104 -6.21 16.66 -1.19
N VAL A 105 -5.93 15.40 -0.83
CA VAL A 105 -5.58 14.36 -1.80
C VAL A 105 -6.56 13.21 -1.61
N MET A 106 -7.07 12.69 -2.69
CA MET A 106 -7.87 11.47 -2.67
C MET A 106 -7.12 10.41 -3.44
N ALA A 107 -6.94 9.25 -2.83
CA ALA A 107 -6.18 8.16 -3.45
C ALA A 107 -7.01 6.89 -3.46
N HIS A 108 -6.94 6.17 -4.58
CA HIS A 108 -7.49 4.83 -4.70
C HIS A 108 -6.33 3.87 -4.92
N ILE A 109 -6.25 2.85 -4.10
CA ILE A 109 -5.22 1.83 -4.20
C ILE A 109 -5.89 0.50 -4.46
N LEU A 110 -5.46 -0.19 -5.52
CA LEU A 110 -5.86 -1.56 -5.79
C LEU A 110 -4.62 -2.42 -5.64
N ALA A 111 -4.67 -3.40 -4.75
CA ALA A 111 -3.55 -4.29 -4.47
C ALA A 111 -3.91 -5.71 -4.85
N GLU A 112 -3.00 -6.39 -5.53
CA GLU A 112 -3.12 -7.82 -5.86
C GLU A 112 -2.06 -8.57 -5.08
N LEU A 113 -2.44 -9.70 -4.50
CA LEU A 113 -1.57 -10.44 -3.60
C LEU A 113 -1.24 -11.83 -4.14
N ARG A 114 -0.06 -12.31 -3.74
CA ARG A 114 0.37 -13.69 -3.92
C ARG A 114 1.05 -14.10 -2.62
N ASP A 115 0.58 -15.21 -2.05
CA ASP A 115 1.14 -15.75 -0.81
C ASP A 115 1.18 -14.72 0.31
N GLY A 116 0.12 -13.91 0.43
CA GLY A 116 -0.01 -12.97 1.52
C GLY A 116 0.83 -11.71 1.42
N LEU A 117 1.38 -11.42 0.24
CA LEU A 117 2.15 -10.20 0.01
C LEU A 117 1.67 -9.52 -1.26
N ILE A 118 1.71 -8.20 -1.28
CA ILE A 118 1.28 -7.43 -2.43
C ILE A 118 2.32 -7.57 -3.53
N VAL A 119 1.90 -8.10 -4.68
CA VAL A 119 2.78 -8.23 -5.86
C VAL A 119 2.48 -7.17 -6.91
N ARG A 120 1.34 -6.51 -6.80
CA ARG A 120 0.99 -5.44 -7.71
C ARG A 120 0.18 -4.38 -6.96
N HIS A 121 0.63 -3.16 -7.09
CA HIS A 121 0.00 -2.01 -6.47
C HIS A 121 -0.35 -1.03 -7.57
N PHE A 122 -1.61 -0.69 -7.66
CA PHE A 122 -2.09 0.24 -8.67
C PHE A 122 -2.78 1.39 -7.92
N SER A 123 -2.28 2.60 -8.08
CA SER A 123 -2.92 3.73 -7.42
C SER A 123 -3.24 4.86 -8.38
N VAL A 124 -4.34 5.52 -8.09
CA VAL A 124 -4.78 6.73 -8.79
C VAL A 124 -4.99 7.80 -7.75
N ASP A 125 -4.27 8.90 -7.89
CA ASP A 125 -4.32 9.99 -6.91
C ASP A 125 -4.81 11.27 -7.59
N ALA A 126 -5.68 11.98 -6.90
CA ALA A 126 -6.16 13.29 -7.33
C ALA A 126 -5.99 14.26 -6.17
N TRP A 127 -5.49 15.44 -6.46
CA TRP A 127 -5.29 16.45 -5.42
C TRP A 127 -5.72 17.82 -5.89
N ASP A 128 -5.97 18.68 -4.91
CA ASP A 128 -6.31 20.08 -5.17
C ASP A 128 -5.15 20.80 -5.84
N GLU A 129 -5.45 21.85 -6.52
CA GLU A 129 -4.46 22.66 -7.23
C GLU A 129 -3.38 23.23 -6.33
#